data_d2b781758d7c7fd61565b9a303df475f
#
_entry.id   d2b781758d7c7fd61565b9a303df475f
#
_cell.length_a   1.000
_cell.length_b   1.000
_cell.length_c   1.000
_cell.angle_alpha   90.00
_cell.angle_beta   90.00
_cell.angle_gamma   90.00
#
_symmetry.space_group_name_H-M   'P 1'
#
loop_
_entity.id
_entity.type
_entity.pdbx_description
1 polymer ?
#
loop_
_entity_poly.entity_id
_entity_poly.type
_entity_poly.pdbx_seq_one_letter_code
_entity_poly.pdbx_strand_id
1 'polypeptide(L)'
;MTGWTASGLRVTLAAAVWLLGPGLASSAELKALAIMMPEEPTDYGWNQQGFIAAKAVAAKYHLTFMPATGLGYGDVHAELRELADDGAGLIIAHAAGYNTAAPEIGAEKHVPVAIVDRPKDSKPGAVADYTLSGHEGAYLAGVLAAKTTRTKAVGIVVSGEPPSWNSQSAAFAQGVHATNPALRIIYAIIGPASYSDAAGGRRVTESVIGAGADVIFGQGDGASFGMLQAVETRKSTGGGKVWFIDVIGDKTPVDKGNLLSSVIWNLVPVYSAMIEDIKANKFGTHAYPIRLADDSVHLLHSKYIPDTTWAEVEAVRKQIIDGQVKIEPTFDAVKVRALMNSVAAPPK
;
A
#
# COMPACT_ATOMS: atom_id res chain seq x y z
N MET A 1 -83.55 56.02 15.44
CA MET A 1 -83.15 55.37 16.69
C MET A 1 -81.91 54.55 16.39
N THR A 2 -80.91 54.96 16.84
CA THR A 2 -79.49 54.75 16.77
C THR A 2 -79.08 53.31 17.01
N GLY A 3 -78.37 52.70 16.06
CA GLY A 3 -77.68 51.43 16.21
C GLY A 3 -76.12 51.60 16.02
N TRP A 4 -75.38 51.31 17.05
CA TRP A 4 -73.95 51.40 17.07
C TRP A 4 -73.37 50.09 16.49
N THR A 5 -72.49 50.21 15.50
CA THR A 5 -71.65 49.11 14.98
C THR A 5 -70.26 49.18 15.61
N ALA A 6 -69.92 48.21 16.37
CA ALA A 6 -68.57 48.03 16.92
C ALA A 6 -67.64 47.41 15.88
N SER A 7 -66.63 48.14 15.46
CA SER A 7 -65.52 47.63 14.62
C SER A 7 -64.49 46.91 15.47
N GLY A 8 -64.36 45.56 15.31
CA GLY A 8 -63.35 44.74 15.94
C GLY A 8 -62.04 44.78 15.17
N LEU A 9 -61.00 45.32 15.79
CA LEU A 9 -59.60 45.33 15.29
C LEU A 9 -59.00 43.95 15.46
N ARG A 10 -58.78 43.25 14.37
CA ARG A 10 -58.08 41.99 14.39
C ARG A 10 -56.59 42.28 14.32
N VAL A 11 -55.85 42.08 15.41
CA VAL A 11 -54.36 42.04 15.45
C VAL A 11 -53.93 40.71 15.01
N THR A 12 -53.32 40.62 13.83
CA THR A 12 -52.65 39.40 13.33
C THR A 12 -51.23 39.41 13.88
N LEU A 13 -50.90 38.52 14.85
CA LEU A 13 -49.56 38.24 15.26
C LEU A 13 -48.89 37.39 14.16
N ALA A 14 -47.95 37.96 13.43
CA ALA A 14 -47.05 37.20 12.56
C ALA A 14 -45.95 36.56 13.43
N ALA A 15 -46.04 35.26 13.65
CA ALA A 15 -45.00 34.48 14.25
C ALA A 15 -43.84 34.29 13.22
N ALA A 16 -42.75 35.01 13.40
CA ALA A 16 -41.52 34.77 12.65
C ALA A 16 -40.89 33.44 13.10
N VAL A 17 -41.08 32.39 12.32
CA VAL A 17 -40.39 31.13 12.49
C VAL A 17 -38.93 31.30 11.96
N TRP A 18 -38.00 31.47 12.86
CA TRP A 18 -36.56 31.36 12.53
C TRP A 18 -36.28 29.89 12.22
N LEU A 19 -36.18 29.56 10.91
CA LEU A 19 -35.59 28.33 10.46
C LEU A 19 -34.09 28.39 10.77
N LEU A 20 -33.69 27.83 11.90
CA LEU A 20 -32.34 27.45 12.16
C LEU A 20 -31.99 26.34 11.14
N GLY A 21 -31.45 26.75 10.00
CA GLY A 21 -30.81 25.82 9.07
C GLY A 21 -29.72 25.03 9.83
N PRO A 22 -29.47 23.76 9.48
CA PRO A 22 -28.36 23.02 10.05
C PRO A 22 -27.10 23.84 9.83
N GLY A 23 -26.51 24.32 10.93
CA GLY A 23 -25.21 25.00 10.89
C GLY A 23 -24.27 24.11 10.11
N LEU A 24 -23.70 24.61 9.02
CA LEU A 24 -22.55 24.03 8.36
C LEU A 24 -21.50 23.92 9.47
N ALA A 25 -21.28 22.70 9.94
CA ALA A 25 -20.14 22.42 10.80
C ALA A 25 -18.92 22.88 9.99
N SER A 26 -18.32 23.99 10.40
CA SER A 26 -17.04 24.45 9.87
C SER A 26 -16.08 23.27 10.02
N SER A 27 -15.66 22.66 8.92
CA SER A 27 -14.58 21.69 8.99
C SER A 27 -13.42 22.41 9.67
N ALA A 28 -12.98 21.90 10.82
CA ALA A 28 -11.81 22.45 11.48
C ALA A 28 -10.70 22.53 10.43
N GLU A 29 -10.08 23.70 10.31
CA GLU A 29 -9.01 23.92 9.32
C GLU A 29 -7.92 22.88 9.56
N LEU A 30 -7.66 22.02 8.58
CA LEU A 30 -6.62 21.00 8.67
C LEU A 30 -5.25 21.70 8.72
N LYS A 31 -4.61 21.69 9.90
CA LYS A 31 -3.33 22.40 10.15
C LYS A 31 -2.12 21.49 10.24
N ALA A 32 -2.33 20.23 10.59
CA ALA A 32 -1.24 19.29 10.80
C ALA A 32 -1.60 17.90 10.25
N LEU A 33 -0.59 17.21 9.74
CA LEU A 33 -0.65 15.82 9.29
C LEU A 33 0.30 15.00 10.15
N ALA A 34 -0.24 14.06 10.90
CA ALA A 34 0.53 13.10 11.68
C ALA A 34 0.66 11.76 10.96
N ILE A 35 1.80 11.10 11.16
CA ILE A 35 2.00 9.70 10.78
C ILE A 35 2.65 8.95 11.92
N MET A 36 2.11 7.77 12.22
CA MET A 36 2.62 6.85 13.23
C MET A 36 3.17 5.61 12.56
N MET A 37 4.35 5.16 12.95
CA MET A 37 4.97 3.96 12.37
C MET A 37 5.75 3.15 13.41
N PRO A 38 5.82 1.82 13.23
CA PRO A 38 6.40 0.94 14.24
C PRO A 38 7.91 0.99 14.32
N GLU A 39 8.58 1.33 13.21
CA GLU A 39 10.05 1.36 13.14
C GLU A 39 10.53 2.70 12.57
N GLU A 40 11.84 2.93 12.61
CA GLU A 40 12.46 4.11 12.00
C GLU A 40 12.38 4.05 10.47
N PRO A 41 12.25 5.19 9.76
CA PRO A 41 12.09 5.23 8.30
C PRO A 41 13.42 5.03 7.54
N THR A 42 14.15 3.96 7.88
CA THR A 42 15.47 3.62 7.31
C THR A 42 15.49 2.24 6.63
N ASP A 43 14.32 1.62 6.47
CA ASP A 43 14.15 0.28 5.93
C ASP A 43 14.20 0.19 4.40
N TYR A 44 14.27 1.32 3.69
CA TYR A 44 14.08 1.38 2.24
C TYR A 44 12.80 0.64 1.79
N GLY A 45 11.78 0.64 2.64
CA GLY A 45 10.55 -0.11 2.49
C GLY A 45 9.35 0.61 3.08
N TRP A 46 8.57 -0.10 3.89
CA TRP A 46 7.29 0.32 4.43
C TRP A 46 7.35 1.63 5.22
N ASN A 47 8.20 1.69 6.25
CA ASN A 47 8.28 2.87 7.12
C ASN A 47 8.81 4.08 6.36
N GLN A 48 9.85 3.90 5.53
CA GLN A 48 10.43 4.99 4.75
C GLN A 48 9.43 5.55 3.73
N GLN A 49 8.66 4.71 3.01
CA GLN A 49 7.70 5.18 2.01
C GLN A 49 6.55 5.96 2.67
N GLY A 50 6.02 5.47 3.80
CA GLY A 50 5.02 6.21 4.57
C GLY A 50 5.53 7.58 5.03
N PHE A 51 6.73 7.62 5.61
CA PHE A 51 7.36 8.85 6.09
C PHE A 51 7.57 9.87 4.98
N ILE A 52 8.20 9.45 3.87
CA ILE A 52 8.48 10.33 2.73
C ILE A 52 7.18 10.89 2.15
N ALA A 53 6.16 10.04 1.98
CA ALA A 53 4.88 10.45 1.43
C ALA A 53 4.15 11.44 2.34
N ALA A 54 4.05 11.15 3.65
CA ALA A 54 3.38 12.05 4.60
C ALA A 54 4.11 13.39 4.71
N LYS A 55 5.45 13.40 4.73
CA LYS A 55 6.27 14.62 4.73
C LYS A 55 6.05 15.45 3.46
N ALA A 56 6.03 14.79 2.29
CA ALA A 56 5.80 15.47 1.00
C ALA A 56 4.38 16.06 0.91
N VAL A 57 3.38 15.33 1.40
CA VAL A 57 1.98 15.80 1.43
C VAL A 57 1.83 16.95 2.42
N ALA A 58 2.41 16.88 3.62
CA ALA A 58 2.40 17.98 4.56
C ALA A 58 2.99 19.25 3.94
N ALA A 59 4.13 19.15 3.26
CA ALA A 59 4.75 20.28 2.55
C ALA A 59 3.85 20.81 1.42
N LYS A 60 3.25 19.93 0.60
CA LYS A 60 2.36 20.29 -0.52
C LYS A 60 1.14 21.11 -0.07
N TYR A 61 0.60 20.76 1.09
CA TYR A 61 -0.63 21.40 1.63
C TYR A 61 -0.35 22.43 2.72
N HIS A 62 0.93 22.78 2.95
CA HIS A 62 1.36 23.73 3.99
C HIS A 62 0.91 23.33 5.41
N LEU A 63 0.93 22.02 5.70
CA LEU A 63 0.59 21.46 7.00
C LEU A 63 1.84 21.28 7.87
N THR A 64 1.67 21.37 9.18
CA THR A 64 2.71 20.92 10.12
C THR A 64 2.86 19.40 9.99
N PHE A 65 4.10 18.93 9.79
CA PHE A 65 4.40 17.51 9.73
C PHE A 65 4.71 16.96 11.12
N MET A 66 3.97 15.95 11.58
CA MET A 66 4.08 15.38 12.94
C MET A 66 4.39 13.87 12.83
N PRO A 67 5.67 13.48 12.69
CA PRO A 67 6.05 12.06 12.66
C PRO A 67 6.19 11.50 14.06
N ALA A 68 5.66 10.29 14.30
CA ALA A 68 5.91 9.45 15.47
C ALA A 68 6.47 8.10 14.98
N THR A 69 7.78 7.88 15.17
CA THR A 69 8.53 6.74 14.64
C THR A 69 9.03 5.84 15.76
N GLY A 70 9.34 4.57 15.43
CA GLY A 70 9.93 3.66 16.42
C GLY A 70 8.97 3.22 17.52
N LEU A 71 7.64 3.29 17.31
CA LEU A 71 6.63 3.02 18.34
C LEU A 71 6.49 1.53 18.68
N GLY A 72 7.05 0.64 17.85
CA GLY A 72 6.85 -0.79 17.97
C GLY A 72 5.43 -1.22 17.58
N TYR A 73 5.09 -2.46 17.95
CA TYR A 73 3.79 -3.07 17.62
C TYR A 73 2.88 -3.25 18.86
N GLY A 74 3.23 -2.57 19.96
CA GLY A 74 2.51 -2.63 21.24
C GLY A 74 1.30 -1.69 21.30
N ASP A 75 0.97 -1.28 22.52
CA ASP A 75 -0.08 -0.30 22.79
C ASP A 75 0.38 1.11 22.40
N VAL A 76 -0.40 1.78 21.56
CA VAL A 76 -0.11 3.14 21.02
C VAL A 76 -1.19 4.17 21.37
N HIS A 77 -2.04 3.86 22.33
CA HIS A 77 -3.14 4.77 22.70
C HIS A 77 -2.64 6.11 23.28
N ALA A 78 -1.52 6.10 24.00
CA ALA A 78 -0.95 7.32 24.58
C ALA A 78 -0.43 8.26 23.48
N GLU A 79 0.32 7.72 22.52
CA GLU A 79 0.89 8.45 21.39
C GLU A 79 -0.20 9.00 20.46
N LEU A 80 -1.27 8.23 20.26
CA LEU A 80 -2.43 8.70 19.48
C LEU A 80 -3.12 9.89 20.14
N ARG A 81 -3.28 9.86 21.49
CA ARG A 81 -3.85 11.00 22.23
C ARG A 81 -2.95 12.22 22.17
N GLU A 82 -1.64 12.03 22.33
CA GLU A 82 -0.65 13.12 22.24
C GLU A 82 -0.71 13.81 20.89
N LEU A 83 -0.65 13.06 19.79
CA LEU A 83 -0.76 13.61 18.43
C LEU A 83 -2.08 14.37 18.21
N ALA A 84 -3.19 13.85 18.72
CA ALA A 84 -4.49 14.51 18.63
C ALA A 84 -4.55 15.79 19.46
N ASP A 85 -4.02 15.77 20.69
CA ASP A 85 -3.97 16.92 21.62
C ASP A 85 -3.02 18.02 21.11
N ASP A 86 -1.95 17.66 20.40
CA ASP A 86 -1.01 18.55 19.72
C ASP A 86 -1.59 19.13 18.40
N GLY A 87 -2.81 18.77 18.03
CA GLY A 87 -3.56 19.41 16.95
C GLY A 87 -3.43 18.72 15.60
N ALA A 88 -3.12 17.42 15.54
CA ALA A 88 -3.20 16.65 14.32
C ALA A 88 -4.62 16.74 13.72
N GLY A 89 -4.73 17.15 12.48
CA GLY A 89 -6.01 17.21 11.75
C GLY A 89 -6.29 15.94 10.93
N LEU A 90 -5.28 15.11 10.72
CA LEU A 90 -5.34 13.74 10.21
C LEU A 90 -4.19 12.95 10.83
N ILE A 91 -4.49 11.74 11.32
CA ILE A 91 -3.46 10.80 11.78
C ILE A 91 -3.44 9.59 10.86
N ILE A 92 -2.30 9.34 10.22
CA ILE A 92 -2.06 8.13 9.42
C ILE A 92 -1.46 7.08 10.35
N ALA A 93 -2.23 6.05 10.69
CA ALA A 93 -1.80 4.91 11.49
C ALA A 93 -1.13 3.87 10.56
N HIS A 94 0.17 4.07 10.31
CA HIS A 94 0.93 3.35 9.28
C HIS A 94 1.43 1.98 9.75
N ALA A 95 0.54 1.21 10.38
CA ALA A 95 0.77 -0.20 10.73
C ALA A 95 -0.55 -0.94 10.98
N ALA A 96 -0.66 -2.18 10.52
CA ALA A 96 -1.84 -3.01 10.76
C ALA A 96 -2.13 -3.23 12.26
N GLY A 97 -1.09 -3.22 13.10
CA GLY A 97 -1.22 -3.30 14.56
C GLY A 97 -1.95 -2.12 15.20
N TYR A 98 -2.03 -0.99 14.52
CA TYR A 98 -2.69 0.23 15.03
C TYR A 98 -4.16 0.34 14.61
N ASN A 99 -4.65 -0.56 13.76
CA ASN A 99 -5.99 -0.51 13.18
C ASN A 99 -7.15 -0.58 14.19
N THR A 100 -6.89 -0.97 15.43
CA THR A 100 -7.90 -0.95 16.52
C THR A 100 -7.80 0.35 17.32
N ALA A 101 -6.62 0.69 17.81
CA ALA A 101 -6.40 1.87 18.66
C ALA A 101 -6.68 3.18 17.93
N ALA A 102 -6.29 3.30 16.64
CA ALA A 102 -6.45 4.53 15.89
C ALA A 102 -7.92 4.95 15.71
N PRO A 103 -8.87 4.10 15.29
CA PRO A 103 -10.28 4.45 15.25
C PRO A 103 -10.90 4.76 16.62
N GLU A 104 -10.45 4.10 17.70
CA GLU A 104 -10.92 4.35 19.05
C GLU A 104 -10.55 5.75 19.52
N ILE A 105 -9.27 6.12 19.42
CA ILE A 105 -8.78 7.43 19.83
C ILE A 105 -9.24 8.52 18.85
N GLY A 106 -9.29 8.23 17.54
CA GLY A 106 -9.87 9.15 16.55
C GLY A 106 -11.30 9.54 16.89
N ALA A 107 -12.13 8.60 17.36
CA ALA A 107 -13.47 8.86 17.81
C ALA A 107 -13.49 9.63 19.15
N GLU A 108 -12.63 9.27 20.11
CA GLU A 108 -12.50 9.97 21.41
C GLU A 108 -12.12 11.44 21.22
N LYS A 109 -11.16 11.72 20.34
CA LYS A 109 -10.56 13.05 20.11
C LYS A 109 -11.20 13.82 18.94
N HIS A 110 -12.13 13.22 18.23
CA HIS A 110 -12.77 13.80 17.03
C HIS A 110 -11.76 14.15 15.93
N VAL A 111 -10.72 13.33 15.75
CA VAL A 111 -9.69 13.46 14.72
C VAL A 111 -9.84 12.36 13.67
N PRO A 112 -9.90 12.69 12.37
CA PRO A 112 -9.87 11.71 11.29
C PRO A 112 -8.62 10.85 11.36
N VAL A 113 -8.77 9.54 11.15
CA VAL A 113 -7.67 8.59 11.12
C VAL A 113 -7.67 7.75 9.85
N ALA A 114 -6.49 7.48 9.30
CA ALA A 114 -6.31 6.55 8.19
C ALA A 114 -5.69 5.25 8.71
N ILE A 115 -6.29 4.12 8.35
CA ILE A 115 -5.86 2.77 8.71
C ILE A 115 -5.52 1.96 7.47
N VAL A 116 -4.81 0.85 7.60
CA VAL A 116 -4.29 0.09 6.48
C VAL A 116 -4.96 -1.28 6.31
N ASP A 117 -5.33 -1.61 5.06
CA ASP A 117 -5.86 -2.93 4.66
C ASP A 117 -7.11 -3.40 5.44
N ARG A 118 -7.98 -2.47 5.83
CA ARG A 118 -9.23 -2.73 6.59
C ARG A 118 -10.43 -1.98 6.00
N PRO A 119 -10.77 -2.19 4.71
CA PRO A 119 -11.81 -1.41 4.02
C PRO A 119 -13.19 -1.49 4.69
N LYS A 120 -13.48 -2.56 5.44
CA LYS A 120 -14.76 -2.72 6.15
C LYS A 120 -14.88 -1.82 7.39
N ASP A 121 -13.76 -1.30 7.88
CA ASP A 121 -13.72 -0.45 9.09
C ASP A 121 -13.81 1.05 8.74
N SER A 122 -13.89 1.40 7.46
CA SER A 122 -14.08 2.78 7.00
C SER A 122 -15.38 3.38 7.53
N LYS A 123 -15.33 4.64 7.98
CA LYS A 123 -16.47 5.41 8.50
C LYS A 123 -16.41 6.84 7.95
N PRO A 124 -17.45 7.31 7.25
CA PRO A 124 -17.46 8.65 6.69
C PRO A 124 -17.09 9.73 7.70
N GLY A 125 -16.16 10.59 7.35
CA GLY A 125 -15.65 11.69 8.16
C GLY A 125 -14.70 11.29 9.30
N ALA A 126 -14.57 10.00 9.64
CA ALA A 126 -13.83 9.56 10.82
C ALA A 126 -12.69 8.59 10.50
N VAL A 127 -12.95 7.54 9.73
CA VAL A 127 -11.96 6.50 9.44
C VAL A 127 -11.89 6.26 7.94
N ALA A 128 -10.71 6.36 7.36
CA ALA A 128 -10.43 5.95 6.00
C ALA A 128 -9.51 4.72 5.97
N ASP A 129 -9.74 3.84 5.01
CA ASP A 129 -8.83 2.74 4.72
C ASP A 129 -8.00 3.04 3.48
N TYR A 130 -6.71 2.72 3.51
CA TYR A 130 -5.88 2.66 2.31
C TYR A 130 -5.41 1.22 2.07
N THR A 131 -5.85 0.67 0.94
CA THR A 131 -5.59 -0.72 0.58
C THR A 131 -4.34 -0.83 -0.28
N LEU A 132 -3.35 -1.54 0.21
CA LEU A 132 -2.02 -1.65 -0.38
C LEU A 132 -1.84 -2.97 -1.13
N SER A 133 -2.76 -3.30 -2.02
CA SER A 133 -2.68 -4.58 -2.75
C SER A 133 -1.46 -4.67 -3.67
N GLY A 134 -0.99 -3.57 -4.27
CA GLY A 134 0.20 -3.52 -5.13
C GLY A 134 0.20 -4.50 -6.32
N HIS A 135 -0.92 -5.16 -6.55
CA HIS A 135 -1.04 -6.29 -7.48
C HIS A 135 -0.78 -5.91 -8.93
N GLU A 136 -1.17 -4.71 -9.36
CA GLU A 136 -0.92 -4.26 -10.73
C GLU A 136 0.59 -4.13 -11.02
N GLY A 137 1.36 -3.55 -10.08
CA GLY A 137 2.82 -3.48 -10.19
C GLY A 137 3.48 -4.86 -10.11
N ALA A 138 2.97 -5.74 -9.24
CA ALA A 138 3.47 -7.11 -9.12
C ALA A 138 3.22 -7.94 -10.39
N TYR A 139 2.11 -7.72 -11.11
CA TYR A 139 1.89 -8.34 -12.41
C TYR A 139 2.98 -7.93 -13.42
N LEU A 140 3.32 -6.64 -13.50
CA LEU A 140 4.41 -6.14 -14.34
C LEU A 140 5.76 -6.72 -13.94
N ALA A 141 6.02 -6.88 -12.63
CA ALA A 141 7.20 -7.56 -12.12
C ALA A 141 7.27 -9.02 -12.60
N GLY A 142 6.13 -9.71 -12.64
CA GLY A 142 6.03 -11.06 -13.19
C GLY A 142 6.34 -11.13 -14.69
N VAL A 143 5.83 -10.17 -15.48
CA VAL A 143 6.16 -10.01 -16.91
C VAL A 143 7.67 -9.81 -17.09
N LEU A 144 8.27 -8.89 -16.31
CA LEU A 144 9.70 -8.61 -16.35
C LEU A 144 10.52 -9.85 -15.97
N ALA A 145 10.15 -10.56 -14.90
CA ALA A 145 10.81 -11.77 -14.45
C ALA A 145 10.81 -12.87 -15.52
N ALA A 146 9.65 -13.07 -16.17
CA ALA A 146 9.50 -14.06 -17.24
C ALA A 146 10.36 -13.77 -18.47
N LYS A 147 10.59 -12.49 -18.78
CA LYS A 147 11.47 -12.04 -19.88
C LYS A 147 12.95 -12.10 -19.51
N THR A 148 13.28 -12.10 -18.22
CA THR A 148 14.66 -12.02 -17.70
C THR A 148 15.25 -13.40 -17.37
N THR A 149 14.42 -14.35 -16.88
CA THR A 149 14.92 -15.67 -16.46
C THR A 149 15.59 -16.45 -17.59
N ARG A 150 16.69 -17.08 -17.26
CA ARG A 150 17.46 -17.99 -18.14
C ARG A 150 17.34 -19.45 -17.71
N THR A 151 17.01 -19.70 -16.44
CA THR A 151 16.85 -21.06 -15.90
C THR A 151 15.45 -21.62 -16.10
N LYS A 152 14.53 -20.84 -16.65
CA LYS A 152 13.09 -21.15 -16.78
C LYS A 152 12.39 -21.36 -15.43
N ALA A 153 12.96 -20.81 -14.35
CA ALA A 153 12.39 -20.83 -13.02
C ALA A 153 12.55 -19.47 -12.35
N VAL A 154 11.48 -18.98 -11.76
CA VAL A 154 11.46 -17.75 -10.95
C VAL A 154 11.07 -18.09 -9.52
N GLY A 155 11.52 -17.30 -8.56
CA GLY A 155 11.24 -17.49 -7.15
C GLY A 155 10.31 -16.41 -6.60
N ILE A 156 9.45 -16.78 -5.67
CA ILE A 156 8.72 -15.85 -4.79
C ILE A 156 9.13 -16.17 -3.37
N VAL A 157 9.69 -15.21 -2.64
CA VAL A 157 10.05 -15.34 -1.24
C VAL A 157 9.30 -14.31 -0.43
N VAL A 158 8.51 -14.77 0.55
CA VAL A 158 7.66 -13.90 1.37
C VAL A 158 8.01 -14.04 2.85
N SER A 159 8.00 -12.94 3.60
CA SER A 159 8.24 -12.95 5.05
C SER A 159 6.97 -13.18 5.86
N GLY A 160 5.86 -13.49 5.21
CA GLY A 160 4.54 -13.77 5.76
C GLY A 160 3.51 -13.84 4.65
N GLU A 161 2.24 -14.02 5.02
CA GLU A 161 1.13 -14.11 4.06
C GLU A 161 0.00 -13.11 4.40
N PRO A 162 0.30 -11.79 4.63
CA PRO A 162 -0.77 -10.81 4.77
C PRO A 162 -1.52 -10.66 3.44
N PRO A 163 -2.77 -10.17 3.45
CA PRO A 163 -3.61 -10.02 2.26
C PRO A 163 -2.93 -9.28 1.11
N SER A 164 -2.22 -8.20 1.40
CA SER A 164 -1.49 -7.40 0.40
C SER A 164 -0.41 -8.22 -0.31
N TRP A 165 0.35 -9.06 0.41
CA TRP A 165 1.40 -9.88 -0.19
C TRP A 165 0.87 -11.12 -0.91
N ASN A 166 -0.25 -11.67 -0.44
CA ASN A 166 -0.98 -12.70 -1.18
C ASN A 166 -1.42 -12.16 -2.54
N SER A 167 -2.00 -10.96 -2.57
CA SER A 167 -2.43 -10.30 -3.80
C SER A 167 -1.28 -10.06 -4.78
N GLN A 168 -0.13 -9.60 -4.28
CA GLN A 168 1.06 -9.38 -5.11
C GLN A 168 1.66 -10.70 -5.61
N SER A 169 1.77 -11.72 -4.76
CA SER A 169 2.26 -13.05 -5.16
C SER A 169 1.41 -13.66 -6.26
N ALA A 170 0.08 -13.58 -6.13
CA ALA A 170 -0.86 -14.06 -7.15
C ALA A 170 -0.70 -13.30 -8.48
N ALA A 171 -0.63 -11.97 -8.42
CA ALA A 171 -0.50 -11.14 -9.61
C ALA A 171 0.86 -11.34 -10.30
N PHE A 172 1.95 -11.46 -9.53
CA PHE A 172 3.25 -11.83 -10.08
C PHE A 172 3.18 -13.16 -10.85
N ALA A 173 2.57 -14.18 -10.27
CA ALA A 173 2.39 -15.47 -10.93
C ALA A 173 1.55 -15.35 -12.21
N GLN A 174 0.46 -14.57 -12.19
CA GLN A 174 -0.35 -14.29 -13.37
C GLN A 174 0.49 -13.62 -14.47
N GLY A 175 1.32 -12.62 -14.14
CA GLY A 175 2.21 -11.94 -15.09
C GLY A 175 3.27 -12.86 -15.67
N VAL A 176 3.85 -13.74 -14.86
CA VAL A 176 4.79 -14.79 -15.33
C VAL A 176 4.12 -15.70 -16.34
N HIS A 177 2.95 -16.24 -16.01
CA HIS A 177 2.27 -17.23 -16.85
C HIS A 177 1.65 -16.62 -18.11
N ALA A 178 1.15 -15.38 -18.03
CA ALA A 178 0.67 -14.65 -19.20
C ALA A 178 1.80 -14.40 -20.22
N THR A 179 3.04 -14.27 -19.74
CA THR A 179 4.22 -14.05 -20.59
C THR A 179 4.78 -15.38 -21.11
N ASN A 180 4.92 -16.36 -20.22
CA ASN A 180 5.41 -17.69 -20.58
C ASN A 180 4.86 -18.76 -19.61
N PRO A 181 3.82 -19.51 -20.00
CA PRO A 181 3.17 -20.51 -19.14
C PRO A 181 4.06 -21.73 -18.83
N ALA A 182 5.17 -21.91 -19.55
CA ALA A 182 6.10 -23.01 -19.29
C ALA A 182 7.11 -22.74 -18.17
N LEU A 183 7.10 -21.51 -17.61
CA LEU A 183 8.00 -21.17 -16.51
C LEU A 183 7.51 -21.77 -15.18
N ARG A 184 8.46 -22.24 -14.41
CA ARG A 184 8.21 -22.76 -13.07
C ARG A 184 8.32 -21.64 -12.05
N ILE A 185 7.37 -21.59 -11.11
CA ILE A 185 7.40 -20.67 -9.97
C ILE A 185 7.73 -21.45 -8.70
N ILE A 186 8.72 -21.01 -7.95
CA ILE A 186 9.13 -21.60 -6.68
C ILE A 186 8.71 -20.63 -5.58
N TYR A 187 7.72 -21.01 -4.77
CA TYR A 187 7.19 -20.19 -3.69
C TYR A 187 7.73 -20.65 -2.34
N ALA A 188 8.23 -19.74 -1.53
CA ALA A 188 8.74 -20.04 -0.21
C ALA A 188 8.40 -18.95 0.82
N ILE A 189 8.17 -19.37 2.05
CA ILE A 189 7.82 -18.51 3.18
C ILE A 189 8.96 -18.54 4.19
N ILE A 190 9.39 -17.37 4.69
CA ILE A 190 10.41 -17.25 5.74
C ILE A 190 9.83 -17.74 7.07
N GLY A 191 8.65 -17.26 7.39
CA GLY A 191 7.90 -17.61 8.59
C GLY A 191 6.67 -16.72 8.77
N PRO A 192 5.83 -16.96 9.77
CA PRO A 192 4.69 -16.11 10.04
C PRO A 192 5.18 -14.74 10.54
N ALA A 193 4.80 -13.66 9.87
CA ALA A 193 5.14 -12.28 10.24
C ALA A 193 6.66 -12.04 10.47
N SER A 194 7.51 -12.65 9.65
CA SER A 194 8.98 -12.53 9.74
C SER A 194 9.51 -11.32 8.96
N TYR A 195 8.86 -10.17 9.10
CA TYR A 195 9.06 -8.96 8.27
C TYR A 195 10.48 -8.38 8.39
N SER A 196 11.11 -8.47 9.56
CA SER A 196 12.46 -7.97 9.81
C SER A 196 13.53 -9.08 9.89
N ASP A 197 13.19 -10.36 9.59
CA ASP A 197 14.13 -11.49 9.66
C ASP A 197 15.04 -11.57 8.41
N ALA A 198 16.07 -10.73 8.38
CA ALA A 198 17.06 -10.73 7.30
C ALA A 198 17.81 -12.07 7.19
N ALA A 199 18.12 -12.73 8.32
CA ALA A 199 18.80 -14.01 8.31
C ALA A 199 17.94 -15.11 7.68
N GLY A 200 16.65 -15.16 8.04
CA GLY A 200 15.64 -16.02 7.40
C GLY A 200 15.47 -15.70 5.92
N GLY A 201 15.38 -14.42 5.58
CA GLY A 201 15.29 -13.93 4.20
C GLY A 201 16.44 -14.48 3.35
N ARG A 202 17.68 -14.35 3.83
CA ARG A 202 18.85 -14.89 3.15
C ARG A 202 18.77 -16.42 2.99
N ARG A 203 18.54 -17.15 4.06
CA ARG A 203 18.52 -18.61 4.07
C ARG A 203 17.47 -19.18 3.11
N VAL A 204 16.23 -18.64 3.13
CA VAL A 204 15.13 -19.11 2.28
C VAL A 204 15.40 -18.75 0.83
N THR A 205 15.91 -17.56 0.54
CA THR A 205 16.26 -17.14 -0.82
C THR A 205 17.39 -18.02 -1.40
N GLU A 206 18.42 -18.34 -0.62
CA GLU A 206 19.48 -19.27 -1.04
C GLU A 206 18.90 -20.65 -1.39
N SER A 207 17.91 -21.14 -0.64
CA SER A 207 17.21 -22.40 -0.95
C SER A 207 16.43 -22.33 -2.26
N VAL A 208 15.72 -21.22 -2.51
CA VAL A 208 14.96 -21.00 -3.75
C VAL A 208 15.87 -20.89 -4.97
N ILE A 209 17.03 -20.24 -4.83
CA ILE A 209 18.08 -20.20 -5.86
C ILE A 209 18.61 -21.62 -6.13
N GLY A 210 18.90 -22.38 -5.07
CA GLY A 210 19.34 -23.77 -5.17
C GLY A 210 18.32 -24.69 -5.83
N ALA A 211 17.04 -24.40 -5.72
CA ALA A 211 15.96 -25.10 -6.41
C ALA A 211 15.80 -24.69 -7.90
N GLY A 212 16.61 -23.73 -8.36
CA GLY A 212 16.75 -23.37 -9.77
C GLY A 212 16.28 -21.98 -10.17
N ALA A 213 15.73 -21.17 -9.28
CA ALA A 213 15.32 -19.80 -9.62
C ALA A 213 16.53 -18.89 -9.86
N ASP A 214 16.45 -18.03 -10.88
CA ASP A 214 17.46 -17.01 -11.17
C ASP A 214 16.90 -15.58 -11.21
N VAL A 215 15.60 -15.42 -10.99
CA VAL A 215 14.93 -14.15 -10.70
C VAL A 215 14.08 -14.37 -9.46
N ILE A 216 14.32 -13.58 -8.42
CA ILE A 216 13.63 -13.66 -7.13
C ILE A 216 12.74 -12.44 -6.94
N PHE A 217 11.44 -12.64 -6.76
CA PHE A 217 10.51 -11.64 -6.28
C PHE A 217 10.40 -11.77 -4.77
N GLY A 218 10.91 -10.78 -4.04
CA GLY A 218 10.98 -10.79 -2.58
C GLY A 218 9.97 -9.83 -1.96
N GLN A 219 9.24 -10.31 -0.96
CA GLN A 219 8.29 -9.51 -0.20
C GLN A 219 8.63 -9.58 1.29
N GLY A 220 9.30 -8.55 1.78
CA GLY A 220 9.69 -8.49 3.18
C GLY A 220 10.40 -7.20 3.51
N ASP A 221 9.95 -6.40 4.43
CA ASP A 221 10.58 -5.13 4.81
C ASP A 221 12.08 -5.31 5.15
N GLY A 222 12.47 -5.45 6.40
CA GLY A 222 13.84 -5.74 6.82
C GLY A 222 14.37 -7.08 6.31
N ALA A 223 13.52 -8.09 6.10
CA ALA A 223 13.89 -9.38 5.54
C ALA A 223 14.43 -9.27 4.09
N SER A 224 14.00 -8.27 3.32
CA SER A 224 14.47 -8.00 1.95
C SER A 224 15.98 -7.76 1.87
N PHE A 225 16.62 -7.21 2.91
CA PHE A 225 18.08 -7.05 2.94
C PHE A 225 18.80 -8.41 2.88
N GLY A 226 18.27 -9.41 3.59
CA GLY A 226 18.80 -10.78 3.52
C GLY A 226 18.57 -11.42 2.16
N MET A 227 17.42 -11.19 1.53
CA MET A 227 17.11 -11.68 0.19
C MET A 227 18.06 -11.06 -0.84
N LEU A 228 18.27 -9.73 -0.78
CA LEU A 228 19.22 -9.03 -1.65
C LEU A 228 20.65 -9.57 -1.44
N GLN A 229 21.09 -9.77 -0.20
CA GLN A 229 22.40 -10.38 0.09
C GLN A 229 22.53 -11.78 -0.49
N ALA A 230 21.47 -12.58 -0.48
CA ALA A 230 21.51 -13.93 -1.07
C ALA A 230 21.77 -13.88 -2.58
N VAL A 231 21.05 -13.02 -3.33
CA VAL A 231 21.23 -12.90 -4.78
C VAL A 231 22.58 -12.28 -5.16
N GLU A 232 23.15 -11.43 -4.31
CA GLU A 232 24.48 -10.85 -4.50
C GLU A 232 25.61 -11.90 -4.33
N THR A 233 25.43 -12.87 -3.45
CA THR A 233 26.46 -13.82 -3.07
C THR A 233 26.32 -15.19 -3.74
N ARG A 234 25.14 -15.53 -4.27
CA ARG A 234 24.88 -16.82 -4.94
C ARG A 234 24.86 -16.67 -6.45
N LYS A 235 25.15 -17.78 -7.11
CA LYS A 235 24.96 -17.97 -8.55
C LYS A 235 23.74 -18.86 -8.78
N SER A 236 23.09 -18.69 -9.92
CA SER A 236 22.05 -19.63 -10.36
C SER A 236 22.63 -21.03 -10.58
N THR A 237 21.78 -22.05 -10.65
CA THR A 237 22.20 -23.43 -10.93
C THR A 237 22.98 -23.60 -12.25
N GLY A 238 22.79 -22.67 -13.20
CA GLY A 238 23.56 -22.55 -14.43
C GLY A 238 24.84 -21.71 -14.32
N GLY A 239 25.24 -21.28 -13.10
CA GLY A 239 26.43 -20.45 -12.86
C GLY A 239 26.25 -18.97 -13.20
N GLY A 240 25.09 -18.57 -13.69
CA GLY A 240 24.76 -17.19 -14.05
C GLY A 240 24.40 -16.32 -12.85
N LYS A 241 24.17 -15.04 -13.15
CA LYS A 241 23.70 -14.05 -12.18
C LYS A 241 22.28 -14.37 -11.72
N VAL A 242 21.98 -14.04 -10.46
CA VAL A 242 20.63 -14.07 -9.89
C VAL A 242 20.15 -12.62 -9.74
N TRP A 243 18.92 -12.37 -10.11
CA TRP A 243 18.29 -11.07 -10.05
C TRP A 243 17.27 -10.98 -8.91
N PHE A 244 17.15 -9.79 -8.34
CA PHE A 244 16.18 -9.48 -7.31
C PHE A 244 15.16 -8.45 -7.81
N ILE A 245 13.90 -8.69 -7.57
CA ILE A 245 12.80 -7.73 -7.71
C ILE A 245 12.20 -7.58 -6.31
N ASP A 246 12.29 -6.38 -5.76
CA ASP A 246 11.77 -6.04 -4.43
C ASP A 246 10.36 -5.46 -4.50
N VAL A 247 9.82 -5.08 -3.35
CA VAL A 247 8.54 -4.38 -3.21
C VAL A 247 8.69 -3.16 -2.31
N ILE A 248 7.71 -2.27 -2.38
CA ILE A 248 7.47 -1.09 -1.55
C ILE A 248 8.46 0.03 -1.86
N GLY A 249 9.74 -0.15 -1.65
CA GLY A 249 10.72 0.91 -1.76
C GLY A 249 11.85 0.64 -2.75
N ASP A 250 12.71 1.63 -2.94
CA ASP A 250 13.87 1.56 -3.82
C ASP A 250 15.15 1.28 -3.01
N LYS A 251 15.69 0.08 -3.17
CA LYS A 251 16.97 -0.34 -2.56
C LYS A 251 18.18 -0.10 -3.46
N THR A 252 18.05 0.68 -4.53
CA THR A 252 19.18 1.06 -5.39
C THR A 252 20.39 1.61 -4.61
N PRO A 253 20.22 2.42 -3.54
CA PRO A 253 21.36 2.95 -2.80
C PRO A 253 22.21 1.90 -2.09
N VAL A 254 21.67 0.72 -1.82
CA VAL A 254 22.36 -0.39 -1.12
C VAL A 254 22.61 -1.61 -2.02
N ASP A 255 22.15 -1.59 -3.28
CA ASP A 255 22.34 -2.65 -4.27
C ASP A 255 23.78 -2.73 -4.75
N LYS A 256 24.32 -3.94 -4.80
CA LYS A 256 25.65 -4.25 -5.37
C LYS A 256 25.58 -4.77 -6.81
N GLY A 257 24.48 -4.53 -7.46
CA GLY A 257 24.32 -4.81 -8.88
C GLY A 257 23.32 -5.91 -9.21
N ASN A 258 22.51 -6.37 -8.29
CA ASN A 258 21.56 -7.48 -8.46
C ASN A 258 20.09 -7.06 -8.37
N LEU A 259 19.77 -5.81 -8.00
CA LEU A 259 18.43 -5.29 -7.97
C LEU A 259 17.94 -5.01 -9.40
N LEU A 260 17.20 -5.93 -9.98
CA LEU A 260 16.63 -5.77 -11.31
C LEU A 260 15.55 -4.69 -11.33
N SER A 261 14.67 -4.71 -10.32
CA SER A 261 13.54 -3.78 -10.21
C SER A 261 12.96 -3.77 -8.78
N SER A 262 11.96 -2.93 -8.55
CA SER A 262 11.10 -2.96 -7.37
C SER A 262 9.68 -2.51 -7.72
N VAL A 263 8.67 -3.09 -7.08
CA VAL A 263 7.29 -2.60 -7.12
C VAL A 263 7.17 -1.46 -6.12
N ILE A 264 7.38 -0.24 -6.57
CA ILE A 264 7.39 0.95 -5.72
C ILE A 264 5.96 1.34 -5.33
N TRP A 265 5.75 1.64 -4.05
CA TRP A 265 4.52 2.21 -3.52
C TRP A 265 4.73 3.71 -3.25
N ASN A 266 4.22 4.52 -4.12
CA ASN A 266 4.18 5.97 -3.96
C ASN A 266 2.88 6.37 -3.25
N LEU A 267 2.95 6.63 -1.95
CA LEU A 267 1.76 6.95 -1.16
C LEU A 267 1.36 8.44 -1.21
N VAL A 268 2.11 9.27 -1.95
CA VAL A 268 1.78 10.71 -2.10
C VAL A 268 0.40 10.94 -2.73
N PRO A 269 -0.01 10.25 -3.82
CA PRO A 269 -1.36 10.38 -4.36
C PRO A 269 -2.44 9.97 -3.35
N VAL A 270 -2.21 8.87 -2.63
CA VAL A 270 -3.14 8.31 -1.64
C VAL A 270 -3.40 9.31 -0.50
N TYR A 271 -2.34 9.78 0.14
CA TYR A 271 -2.47 10.73 1.26
C TYR A 271 -2.95 12.10 0.78
N SER A 272 -2.60 12.53 -0.44
CA SER A 272 -3.16 13.74 -1.04
C SER A 272 -4.66 13.64 -1.24
N ALA A 273 -5.17 12.50 -1.74
CA ALA A 273 -6.60 12.29 -1.92
C ALA A 273 -7.35 12.35 -0.57
N MET A 274 -6.77 11.80 0.50
CA MET A 274 -7.35 11.91 1.85
C MET A 274 -7.48 13.36 2.32
N ILE A 275 -6.46 14.19 2.08
CA ILE A 275 -6.49 15.63 2.42
C ILE A 275 -7.59 16.35 1.63
N GLU A 276 -7.69 16.09 0.32
CA GLU A 276 -8.75 16.72 -0.50
C GLU A 276 -10.14 16.25 -0.08
N ASP A 277 -10.29 14.99 0.29
CA ASP A 277 -11.57 14.46 0.76
C ASP A 277 -11.97 14.97 2.15
N ILE A 278 -11.02 15.25 3.05
CA ILE A 278 -11.32 15.96 4.31
C ILE A 278 -11.89 17.34 3.99
N LYS A 279 -11.25 18.11 3.11
CA LYS A 279 -11.73 19.45 2.69
C LYS A 279 -13.10 19.39 2.02
N ALA A 280 -13.38 18.32 1.28
CA ALA A 280 -14.63 18.09 0.56
C ALA A 280 -15.72 17.40 1.40
N ASN A 281 -15.46 17.05 2.67
CA ASN A 281 -16.34 16.25 3.54
C ASN A 281 -16.67 14.86 2.94
N LYS A 282 -15.67 14.24 2.27
CA LYS A 282 -15.77 12.91 1.63
C LYS A 282 -14.85 11.87 2.25
N PHE A 283 -14.02 12.24 3.23
CA PHE A 283 -13.09 11.32 3.87
C PHE A 283 -13.79 10.06 4.39
N GLY A 284 -13.20 8.89 4.14
CA GLY A 284 -13.75 7.61 4.57
C GLY A 284 -15.03 7.15 3.87
N THR A 285 -15.49 7.84 2.80
CA THR A 285 -16.66 7.40 2.02
C THR A 285 -16.33 6.37 0.94
N HIS A 286 -15.06 6.19 0.62
CA HIS A 286 -14.55 5.23 -0.34
C HIS A 286 -13.14 4.76 0.05
N ALA A 287 -12.68 3.69 -0.59
CA ALA A 287 -11.32 3.17 -0.37
C ALA A 287 -10.28 3.99 -1.15
N TYR A 288 -9.04 4.00 -0.64
CA TYR A 288 -7.89 4.66 -1.26
C TYR A 288 -6.85 3.60 -1.70
N PRO A 289 -7.11 2.87 -2.79
CA PRO A 289 -6.18 1.84 -3.28
C PRO A 289 -4.97 2.48 -3.97
N ILE A 290 -3.86 1.72 -4.01
CA ILE A 290 -2.72 2.05 -4.88
C ILE A 290 -2.93 1.45 -6.27
N ARG A 291 -2.60 2.22 -7.34
CA ARG A 291 -2.85 1.87 -8.75
C ARG A 291 -1.74 2.37 -9.67
N LEU A 292 -1.60 1.68 -10.81
CA LEU A 292 -0.74 2.17 -11.91
C LEU A 292 -1.27 3.46 -12.55
N ALA A 293 -2.59 3.66 -12.55
CA ALA A 293 -3.23 4.78 -13.25
C ALA A 293 -2.92 6.16 -12.64
N ASP A 294 -2.68 6.22 -11.33
CA ASP A 294 -2.35 7.47 -10.61
C ASP A 294 -0.90 7.50 -10.11
N ASP A 295 -0.08 6.55 -10.57
CA ASP A 295 1.31 6.36 -10.18
C ASP A 295 1.52 6.10 -8.67
N SER A 296 0.48 5.70 -7.94
CA SER A 296 0.62 5.26 -6.56
C SER A 296 1.26 3.87 -6.43
N VAL A 297 1.32 3.12 -7.52
CA VAL A 297 2.20 1.97 -7.70
C VAL A 297 2.87 2.02 -9.06
N HIS A 298 4.15 1.73 -9.13
CA HIS A 298 4.89 1.59 -10.38
C HIS A 298 6.06 0.63 -10.27
N LEU A 299 6.62 0.23 -11.40
CA LEU A 299 7.80 -0.63 -11.44
C LEU A 299 9.05 0.24 -11.63
N LEU A 300 10.07 0.02 -10.81
CA LEU A 300 11.36 0.72 -10.90
C LEU A 300 12.09 0.33 -12.20
N HIS A 301 12.41 1.32 -13.04
CA HIS A 301 13.26 1.11 -14.21
C HIS A 301 14.74 1.18 -13.82
N SER A 302 15.37 0.03 -13.58
CA SER A 302 16.79 0.01 -13.29
C SER A 302 17.63 -0.03 -14.57
N LYS A 303 18.89 0.38 -14.47
CA LYS A 303 19.89 0.32 -15.56
C LYS A 303 20.18 -1.09 -16.08
N TYR A 304 19.69 -2.12 -15.42
CA TYR A 304 19.91 -3.51 -15.81
C TYR A 304 18.83 -4.07 -16.73
N ILE A 305 17.74 -3.33 -16.93
CA ILE A 305 16.63 -3.71 -17.81
C ILE A 305 16.95 -3.18 -19.21
N PRO A 306 17.07 -4.03 -20.25
CA PRO A 306 17.22 -3.55 -21.62
C PRO A 306 16.02 -2.71 -22.06
N ASP A 307 16.26 -1.63 -22.81
CA ASP A 307 15.20 -0.72 -23.30
C ASP A 307 14.09 -1.44 -24.05
N THR A 308 14.42 -2.46 -24.83
CA THR A 308 13.44 -3.30 -25.54
C THR A 308 12.53 -4.05 -24.58
N THR A 309 13.10 -4.65 -23.51
CA THR A 309 12.32 -5.33 -22.48
C THR A 309 11.45 -4.34 -21.70
N TRP A 310 12.00 -3.16 -21.39
CA TRP A 310 11.24 -2.12 -20.71
C TRP A 310 10.04 -1.63 -21.54
N ALA A 311 10.25 -1.39 -22.83
CA ALA A 311 9.17 -1.00 -23.74
C ALA A 311 8.02 -2.02 -23.78
N GLU A 312 8.34 -3.33 -23.71
CA GLU A 312 7.33 -4.38 -23.65
C GLU A 312 6.58 -4.38 -22.31
N VAL A 313 7.25 -4.13 -21.19
CA VAL A 313 6.63 -3.99 -19.86
C VAL A 313 5.71 -2.77 -19.84
N GLU A 314 6.15 -1.63 -20.39
CA GLU A 314 5.33 -0.41 -20.49
C GLU A 314 4.10 -0.59 -21.40
N ALA A 315 4.20 -1.39 -22.45
CA ALA A 315 3.04 -1.75 -23.27
C ALA A 315 1.99 -2.52 -22.46
N VAL A 316 2.43 -3.45 -21.61
CA VAL A 316 1.51 -4.17 -20.70
C VAL A 316 0.96 -3.23 -19.62
N ARG A 317 1.78 -2.32 -19.07
CA ARG A 317 1.33 -1.29 -18.14
C ARG A 317 0.17 -0.48 -18.74
N LYS A 318 0.32 -0.05 -19.98
CA LYS A 318 -0.75 0.67 -20.68
C LYS A 318 -2.01 -0.19 -20.84
N GLN A 319 -1.89 -1.45 -21.19
CA GLN A 319 -3.03 -2.37 -21.31
C GLN A 319 -3.79 -2.55 -19.99
N ILE A 320 -3.08 -2.56 -18.84
CA ILE A 320 -3.72 -2.64 -17.51
C ILE A 320 -4.49 -1.33 -17.25
N ILE A 321 -3.87 -0.17 -17.46
CA ILE A 321 -4.50 1.14 -17.24
C ILE A 321 -5.73 1.31 -18.14
N ASP A 322 -5.66 0.88 -19.39
CA ASP A 322 -6.77 0.92 -20.35
C ASP A 322 -7.86 -0.14 -20.08
N GLY A 323 -7.67 -1.01 -19.06
CA GLY A 323 -8.62 -2.07 -18.68
C GLY A 323 -8.67 -3.26 -19.65
N GLN A 324 -7.71 -3.36 -20.58
CA GLN A 324 -7.59 -4.49 -21.52
C GLN A 324 -7.04 -5.74 -20.84
N VAL A 325 -6.13 -5.57 -19.88
CA VAL A 325 -5.66 -6.63 -18.99
C VAL A 325 -6.28 -6.39 -17.61
N LYS A 326 -7.08 -7.36 -17.16
CA LYS A 326 -7.69 -7.35 -15.83
C LYS A 326 -6.92 -8.29 -14.92
N ILE A 327 -6.53 -7.79 -13.77
CA ILE A 327 -5.80 -8.54 -12.76
C ILE A 327 -6.76 -8.73 -11.58
N GLU A 328 -7.11 -9.96 -11.29
CA GLU A 328 -7.98 -10.27 -10.15
C GLU A 328 -7.13 -10.41 -8.89
N PRO A 329 -7.30 -9.53 -7.89
CA PRO A 329 -6.57 -9.63 -6.64
C PRO A 329 -7.00 -10.88 -5.87
N THR A 330 -6.03 -11.65 -5.39
CA THR A 330 -6.26 -12.88 -4.63
C THR A 330 -5.63 -12.74 -3.25
N PHE A 331 -6.46 -12.58 -2.23
CA PHE A 331 -6.01 -12.33 -0.85
C PHE A 331 -5.87 -13.61 0.00
N ASP A 332 -6.38 -14.73 -0.49
CA ASP A 332 -6.38 -16.02 0.20
C ASP A 332 -5.09 -16.79 -0.07
N ALA A 333 -4.30 -17.09 0.97
CA ALA A 333 -3.03 -17.79 0.87
C ALA A 333 -3.15 -19.20 0.26
N VAL A 334 -4.25 -19.91 0.50
CA VAL A 334 -4.46 -21.26 -0.08
C VAL A 334 -4.64 -21.17 -1.59
N LYS A 335 -5.42 -20.19 -2.04
CA LYS A 335 -5.61 -19.94 -3.49
C LYS A 335 -4.30 -19.49 -4.13
N VAL A 336 -3.52 -18.63 -3.47
CA VAL A 336 -2.21 -18.20 -3.96
C VAL A 336 -1.28 -19.40 -4.16
N ARG A 337 -1.15 -20.26 -3.15
CA ARG A 337 -0.32 -21.48 -3.26
C ARG A 337 -0.81 -22.45 -4.33
N ALA A 338 -2.13 -22.53 -4.54
CA ALA A 338 -2.71 -23.34 -5.63
C ALA A 338 -2.31 -22.81 -7.03
N LEU A 339 -2.23 -21.48 -7.20
CA LEU A 339 -1.75 -20.88 -8.47
C LEU A 339 -0.30 -21.28 -8.78
N MET A 340 0.56 -21.35 -7.78
CA MET A 340 1.97 -21.76 -7.96
C MET A 340 2.10 -23.21 -8.42
N ASN A 341 1.18 -24.08 -7.98
CA ASN A 341 1.18 -25.51 -8.29
C ASN A 341 0.43 -25.86 -9.60
N SER A 342 -0.49 -25.02 -10.04
CA SER A 342 -1.37 -25.30 -11.18
C SER A 342 -0.68 -25.31 -12.54
N VAL A 343 0.55 -24.76 -12.63
CA VAL A 343 1.33 -24.62 -13.87
C VAL A 343 2.43 -25.65 -13.99
N ALA A 344 2.68 -26.43 -12.95
CA ALA A 344 3.70 -27.48 -12.96
C ALA A 344 3.27 -28.80 -13.65
N ALA A 345 2.05 -28.89 -14.17
CA ALA A 345 1.65 -30.06 -14.99
C ALA A 345 2.14 -29.86 -16.42
N PRO A 346 3.07 -30.68 -16.93
CA PRO A 346 3.44 -30.65 -18.34
C PRO A 346 2.20 -30.99 -19.19
N PRO A 347 2.06 -30.44 -20.40
CA PRO A 347 1.01 -30.86 -21.30
C PRO A 347 1.16 -32.36 -21.55
N LYS A 348 0.06 -33.10 -21.39
CA LYS A 348 -0.03 -34.52 -21.77
C LYS A 348 0.15 -34.70 -23.26
#